data_589c504397270d4db4dab3334c797ca7
#
_entry.id   589c504397270d4db4dab3334c797ca7
#
_cell.length_a   1.000
_cell.length_b   1.000
_cell.length_c   1.000
_cell.angle_alpha   90.00
_cell.angle_beta   90.00
_cell.angle_gamma   90.00
#
_symmetry.space_group_name_H-M   'P 1'
#
loop_
_entity.id
_entity.type
_entity.pdbx_description
1 polymer ?
#
loop_
_entity_poly.entity_id
_entity_poly.type
_entity_poly.pdbx_seq_one_letter_code
_entity_poly.pdbx_strand_id
1 'polypeptide(L)'
;RSNLIADRKAWIDDLLSEFDTDSMQIEKEVVWHNRPFEAIIEEVLKNNHELLIKGTQVSPSFQNLLFTPTDWHLLRKAPCAVLLVKEHEWPSHGQIIAAVHTGSEEEHHQKLNKRIIEHAQAMSKTLDASVHLVNAYPSAPVNIAVEIPEFDVTEYSDALEQHHINRMAALGREFGISTHAQHLSQGLPEQVIPEFAKQLDAELVVLGTIGRTGISAA
;
A
#
# COMPACT_ATOMS: atom_id res chain seq x y z
N ARG A 1 -34.47 13.10 -5.05
CA ARG A 1 -33.50 11.99 -5.17
C ARG A 1 -33.24 11.60 -6.62
N SER A 2 -34.30 11.31 -7.42
CA SER A 2 -34.14 10.89 -8.82
C SER A 2 -33.44 11.94 -9.68
N ASN A 3 -33.76 13.23 -9.53
CA ASN A 3 -33.09 14.30 -10.30
C ASN A 3 -31.59 14.39 -9.97
N LEU A 4 -31.22 14.27 -8.68
CA LEU A 4 -29.81 14.31 -8.27
C LEU A 4 -29.02 13.14 -8.84
N ILE A 5 -29.59 11.93 -8.91
CA ILE A 5 -28.95 10.77 -9.52
C ILE A 5 -28.77 10.98 -11.03
N ALA A 6 -29.78 11.52 -11.71
CA ALA A 6 -29.72 11.84 -13.14
C ALA A 6 -28.65 12.89 -13.43
N ASP A 7 -28.60 13.97 -12.64
CA ASP A 7 -27.59 15.02 -12.78
C ASP A 7 -26.15 14.48 -12.60
N ARG A 8 -25.97 13.55 -11.62
CA ARG A 8 -24.65 12.92 -11.40
C ARG A 8 -24.26 11.94 -12.52
N LYS A 9 -25.23 11.21 -13.10
CA LYS A 9 -24.96 10.38 -14.26
C LYS A 9 -24.53 11.20 -15.47
N ALA A 10 -25.24 12.31 -15.75
CA ALA A 10 -24.88 13.23 -16.81
C ALA A 10 -23.47 13.81 -16.61
N TRP A 11 -23.13 14.21 -15.40
CA TRP A 11 -21.79 14.69 -15.07
C TRP A 11 -20.68 13.60 -15.31
N ILE A 12 -20.97 12.33 -14.99
CA ILE A 12 -20.03 11.24 -15.31
C ILE A 12 -19.88 11.07 -16.82
N ASP A 13 -20.98 11.20 -17.58
CA ASP A 13 -20.96 11.12 -19.05
C ASP A 13 -20.10 12.23 -19.64
N ASP A 14 -20.25 13.46 -19.17
CA ASP A 14 -19.44 14.60 -19.59
C ASP A 14 -17.96 14.37 -19.30
N LEU A 15 -17.64 13.92 -18.08
CA LEU A 15 -16.27 13.62 -17.67
C LEU A 15 -15.64 12.54 -18.55
N LEU A 16 -16.34 11.46 -18.82
CA LEU A 16 -15.85 10.35 -19.64
C LEU A 16 -15.67 10.75 -21.11
N SER A 17 -16.41 11.75 -21.61
CA SER A 17 -16.28 12.23 -22.97
C SER A 17 -14.92 12.90 -23.27
N GLU A 18 -14.16 13.27 -22.23
CA GLU A 18 -12.83 13.86 -22.35
C GLU A 18 -11.73 12.81 -22.56
N PHE A 19 -12.04 11.53 -22.40
CA PHE A 19 -11.08 10.42 -22.47
C PHE A 19 -11.42 9.47 -23.63
N ASP A 20 -10.37 8.90 -24.24
CA ASP A 20 -10.52 7.76 -25.15
C ASP A 20 -10.82 6.49 -24.36
N THR A 21 -12.07 6.07 -24.40
CA THR A 21 -12.58 4.90 -23.68
C THR A 21 -12.91 3.72 -24.59
N ASP A 22 -12.61 3.77 -25.88
CA ASP A 22 -13.02 2.78 -26.88
C ASP A 22 -12.48 1.36 -26.59
N SER A 23 -11.34 1.30 -25.92
CA SER A 23 -10.71 0.01 -25.51
C SER A 23 -11.16 -0.53 -24.15
N MET A 24 -12.05 0.20 -23.44
CA MET A 24 -12.44 -0.12 -22.06
C MET A 24 -13.94 -0.39 -21.96
N GLN A 25 -14.32 -1.39 -21.19
CA GLN A 25 -15.71 -1.57 -20.78
C GLN A 25 -15.95 -0.76 -19.51
N ILE A 26 -16.78 0.27 -19.59
CA ILE A 26 -17.08 1.18 -18.48
C ILE A 26 -18.55 1.03 -18.09
N GLU A 27 -18.78 0.69 -16.84
CA GLU A 27 -20.10 0.71 -16.21
C GLU A 27 -20.22 1.90 -15.27
N LYS A 28 -21.38 2.59 -15.32
CA LYS A 28 -21.63 3.82 -14.54
C LYS A 28 -22.74 3.58 -13.55
N GLU A 29 -22.42 3.70 -12.27
CA GLU A 29 -23.39 3.59 -11.21
C GLU A 29 -23.38 4.80 -10.27
N VAL A 30 -24.55 5.29 -9.91
CA VAL A 30 -24.74 6.37 -8.92
C VAL A 30 -25.63 5.86 -7.82
N VAL A 31 -25.05 5.69 -6.65
CA VAL A 31 -25.73 5.14 -5.46
C VAL A 31 -25.84 6.23 -4.37
N TRP A 32 -27.00 6.32 -3.76
CA TRP A 32 -27.20 7.12 -2.56
C TRP A 32 -27.21 6.23 -1.32
N HIS A 33 -26.22 6.36 -0.47
CA HIS A 33 -26.09 5.57 0.75
C HIS A 33 -25.64 6.43 1.94
N ASN A 34 -26.14 6.14 3.15
CA ASN A 34 -25.77 6.88 4.36
C ASN A 34 -24.33 6.60 4.82
N ARG A 35 -23.80 5.44 4.41
CA ARG A 35 -22.44 4.99 4.69
C ARG A 35 -21.78 4.60 3.37
N PRO A 36 -21.12 5.54 2.67
CA PRO A 36 -20.61 5.31 1.33
C PRO A 36 -19.67 4.09 1.21
N PHE A 37 -18.88 3.82 2.26
CA PHE A 37 -17.97 2.66 2.25
C PHE A 37 -18.71 1.31 2.19
N GLU A 38 -19.92 1.19 2.77
CA GLU A 38 -20.72 -0.04 2.70
C GLU A 38 -21.18 -0.30 1.27
N ALA A 39 -21.74 0.71 0.61
CA ALA A 39 -22.16 0.59 -0.79
C ALA A 39 -20.98 0.23 -1.73
N ILE A 40 -19.81 0.82 -1.48
CA ILE A 40 -18.60 0.52 -2.25
C ILE A 40 -18.17 -0.95 -2.03
N ILE A 41 -18.15 -1.43 -0.78
CA ILE A 41 -17.77 -2.81 -0.47
C ILE A 41 -18.77 -3.81 -1.05
N GLU A 42 -20.08 -3.50 -0.98
CA GLU A 42 -21.13 -4.33 -1.60
C GLU A 42 -20.92 -4.45 -3.12
N GLU A 43 -20.58 -3.34 -3.77
CA GLU A 43 -20.29 -3.35 -5.22
C GLU A 43 -19.05 -4.16 -5.56
N VAL A 44 -17.96 -3.99 -4.77
CA VAL A 44 -16.73 -4.79 -4.93
C VAL A 44 -17.01 -6.28 -4.79
N LEU A 45 -17.82 -6.69 -3.81
CA LEU A 45 -18.16 -8.10 -3.59
C LEU A 45 -19.06 -8.65 -4.70
N LYS A 46 -20.04 -7.86 -5.16
CA LYS A 46 -21.01 -8.26 -6.18
C LYS A 46 -20.35 -8.56 -7.52
N ASN A 47 -19.37 -7.74 -7.92
CA ASN A 47 -18.72 -7.80 -9.21
C ASN A 47 -17.28 -8.32 -9.16
N ASN A 48 -16.78 -8.74 -7.97
CA ASN A 48 -15.43 -9.29 -7.76
C ASN A 48 -14.33 -8.36 -8.28
N HIS A 49 -14.41 -7.05 -7.96
CA HIS A 49 -13.37 -6.10 -8.34
C HIS A 49 -12.05 -6.42 -7.65
N GLU A 50 -10.95 -6.37 -8.39
CA GLU A 50 -9.61 -6.66 -7.89
C GLU A 50 -8.89 -5.43 -7.32
N LEU A 51 -9.27 -4.23 -7.77
CA LEU A 51 -8.72 -2.97 -7.34
C LEU A 51 -9.82 -1.93 -7.14
N LEU A 52 -9.79 -1.25 -6.01
CA LEU A 52 -10.61 -0.09 -5.69
C LEU A 52 -9.73 1.17 -5.75
N ILE A 53 -10.06 2.11 -6.64
CA ILE A 53 -9.37 3.40 -6.70
C ILE A 53 -10.28 4.48 -6.14
N LYS A 54 -9.76 5.27 -5.19
CA LYS A 54 -10.50 6.37 -4.58
C LYS A 54 -9.66 7.63 -4.48
N GLY A 55 -10.16 8.74 -5.00
CA GLY A 55 -9.59 10.06 -4.79
C GLY A 55 -9.65 10.47 -3.31
N THR A 56 -8.56 11.02 -2.79
CA THR A 56 -8.48 11.59 -1.45
C THR A 56 -8.64 13.10 -1.53
N GLN A 57 -9.21 13.72 -0.49
CA GLN A 57 -9.29 15.17 -0.41
C GLN A 57 -7.99 15.73 0.16
N VAL A 58 -7.45 16.75 -0.51
CA VAL A 58 -6.35 17.56 0.03
C VAL A 58 -6.98 18.73 0.77
N SER A 59 -6.70 18.89 2.07
CA SER A 59 -7.14 20.08 2.78
C SER A 59 -6.30 21.28 2.36
N PRO A 60 -6.94 22.40 1.97
CA PRO A 60 -6.20 23.63 1.62
C PRO A 60 -5.39 24.19 2.79
N SER A 61 -5.75 23.85 4.03
CA SER A 61 -5.12 24.35 5.27
C SER A 61 -3.95 23.48 5.76
N PHE A 62 -3.83 22.25 5.27
CA PHE A 62 -2.76 21.33 5.65
C PHE A 62 -2.23 20.67 4.37
N GLN A 63 -0.94 20.79 4.11
CA GLN A 63 -0.26 20.10 3.00
C GLN A 63 -0.25 18.57 3.17
N ASN A 64 -1.00 18.04 4.13
CA ASN A 64 -1.08 16.62 4.46
C ASN A 64 -2.37 16.01 3.91
N LEU A 65 -2.28 14.77 3.46
CA LEU A 65 -3.41 13.93 3.10
C LEU A 65 -4.36 13.78 4.29
N LEU A 66 -5.62 14.19 4.12
CA LEU A 66 -6.66 13.94 5.10
C LEU A 66 -7.43 12.68 4.70
N PHE A 67 -7.17 11.60 5.43
CA PHE A 67 -8.00 10.40 5.32
C PHE A 67 -9.37 10.65 5.93
N THR A 68 -10.41 10.45 5.13
CA THR A 68 -11.79 10.49 5.60
C THR A 68 -12.14 9.21 6.38
N PRO A 69 -13.20 9.22 7.20
CA PRO A 69 -13.70 7.98 7.81
C PRO A 69 -13.97 6.87 6.77
N THR A 70 -14.43 7.24 5.57
CA THR A 70 -14.62 6.30 4.45
C THR A 70 -13.31 5.64 4.04
N ASP A 71 -12.21 6.39 3.91
CA ASP A 71 -10.90 5.86 3.54
C ASP A 71 -10.41 4.81 4.54
N TRP A 72 -10.52 5.13 5.84
CA TRP A 72 -10.16 4.18 6.90
C TRP A 72 -11.00 2.90 6.89
N HIS A 73 -12.30 3.02 6.61
CA HIS A 73 -13.17 1.86 6.50
C HIS A 73 -12.81 0.99 5.28
N LEU A 74 -12.51 1.61 4.14
CA LEU A 74 -12.11 0.90 2.93
C LEU A 74 -10.77 0.17 3.13
N LEU A 75 -9.74 0.86 3.65
CA LEU A 75 -8.44 0.25 3.93
C LEU A 75 -8.52 -0.95 4.89
N ARG A 76 -9.50 -0.96 5.79
CA ARG A 76 -9.66 -2.02 6.79
C ARG A 76 -10.59 -3.15 6.38
N LYS A 77 -11.54 -2.91 5.48
CA LYS A 77 -12.66 -3.82 5.23
C LYS A 77 -12.81 -4.23 3.77
N ALA A 78 -12.22 -3.52 2.82
CA ALA A 78 -12.33 -3.89 1.41
C ALA A 78 -11.70 -5.27 1.19
N PRO A 79 -12.37 -6.16 0.42
CA PRO A 79 -11.88 -7.49 0.12
C PRO A 79 -10.82 -7.51 -0.99
N CYS A 80 -10.51 -6.37 -1.59
CA CYS A 80 -9.53 -6.18 -2.66
C CYS A 80 -8.46 -5.15 -2.29
N ALA A 81 -7.48 -4.96 -3.16
CA ALA A 81 -6.50 -3.87 -3.02
C ALA A 81 -7.21 -2.51 -3.10
N VAL A 82 -6.75 -1.55 -2.29
CA VAL A 82 -7.29 -0.18 -2.26
C VAL A 82 -6.18 0.80 -2.60
N LEU A 83 -6.35 1.55 -3.69
CA LEU A 83 -5.49 2.64 -4.09
C LEU A 83 -6.14 3.97 -3.72
N LEU A 84 -5.50 4.70 -2.82
CA LEU A 84 -5.90 6.07 -2.48
C LEU A 84 -5.04 7.04 -3.29
N VAL A 85 -5.67 7.85 -4.14
CA VAL A 85 -4.99 8.80 -5.03
C VAL A 85 -5.25 10.23 -4.58
N LYS A 86 -4.22 11.04 -4.60
CA LYS A 86 -4.32 12.51 -4.53
C LYS A 86 -4.25 13.09 -5.95
N GLU A 87 -4.82 14.26 -6.14
CA GLU A 87 -4.69 15.01 -7.38
C GLU A 87 -3.24 15.47 -7.55
N HIS A 88 -2.56 14.88 -8.52
CA HIS A 88 -1.16 15.18 -8.82
C HIS A 88 -0.78 14.51 -10.16
N GLU A 89 0.12 15.12 -10.89
CA GLU A 89 0.67 14.53 -12.12
C GLU A 89 1.65 13.41 -11.77
N TRP A 90 1.58 12.30 -12.51
CA TRP A 90 2.49 11.18 -12.34
C TRP A 90 3.69 11.38 -13.26
N PRO A 91 4.91 11.55 -12.73
CA PRO A 91 6.09 11.72 -13.55
C PRO A 91 6.44 10.43 -14.28
N SER A 92 6.96 10.57 -15.50
CA SER A 92 7.63 9.45 -16.16
C SER A 92 8.86 9.01 -15.36
N HIS A 93 9.09 7.71 -15.29
CA HIS A 93 10.20 7.12 -14.49
C HIS A 93 10.12 7.39 -12.99
N GLY A 94 8.90 7.49 -12.45
CA GLY A 94 8.66 7.63 -11.01
C GLY A 94 9.17 6.44 -10.20
N GLN A 95 9.12 6.57 -8.87
CA GLN A 95 9.57 5.54 -7.95
C GLN A 95 8.38 4.95 -7.18
N ILE A 96 8.35 3.63 -7.07
CA ILE A 96 7.33 2.89 -6.32
C ILE A 96 7.99 2.13 -5.18
N ILE A 97 7.51 2.33 -3.97
CA ILE A 97 7.94 1.55 -2.82
C ILE A 97 7.01 0.36 -2.61
N ALA A 98 7.59 -0.83 -2.54
CA ALA A 98 6.97 -2.04 -2.02
C ALA A 98 7.45 -2.25 -0.58
N ALA A 99 6.60 -1.91 0.40
CA ALA A 99 6.93 -2.04 1.81
C ALA A 99 6.67 -3.48 2.27
N VAL A 100 7.75 -4.24 2.48
CA VAL A 100 7.72 -5.66 2.83
C VAL A 100 8.13 -5.88 4.28
N HIS A 101 7.70 -7.01 4.86
CA HIS A 101 8.12 -7.45 6.18
C HIS A 101 8.96 -8.73 6.08
N THR A 102 10.27 -8.60 6.24
CA THR A 102 11.21 -9.72 6.08
C THR A 102 11.49 -10.49 7.38
N GLY A 103 11.04 -9.99 8.53
CA GLY A 103 11.30 -10.58 9.85
C GLY A 103 10.42 -11.78 10.21
N SER A 104 9.38 -12.08 9.43
CA SER A 104 8.47 -13.19 9.73
C SER A 104 8.63 -14.35 8.77
N GLU A 105 8.66 -15.57 9.32
CA GLU A 105 8.63 -16.82 8.53
C GLU A 105 7.20 -17.35 8.33
N GLU A 106 6.21 -16.71 8.94
CA GLU A 106 4.83 -17.14 8.81
C GLU A 106 4.33 -17.02 7.36
N GLU A 107 3.69 -18.08 6.89
CA GLU A 107 3.25 -18.22 5.50
C GLU A 107 2.38 -17.05 5.01
N HIS A 108 1.51 -16.54 5.89
CA HIS A 108 0.64 -15.42 5.55
C HIS A 108 1.41 -14.11 5.30
N HIS A 109 2.48 -13.83 6.06
CA HIS A 109 3.35 -12.69 5.82
C HIS A 109 4.14 -12.84 4.52
N GLN A 110 4.63 -14.05 4.23
CA GLN A 110 5.31 -14.32 2.97
C GLN A 110 4.37 -14.14 1.77
N LYS A 111 3.14 -14.65 1.85
CA LYS A 111 2.10 -14.43 0.81
C LYS A 111 1.77 -12.95 0.65
N LEU A 112 1.70 -12.20 1.75
CA LEU A 112 1.43 -10.75 1.70
C LEU A 112 2.59 -10.01 1.02
N ASN A 113 3.83 -10.29 1.37
CA ASN A 113 5.01 -9.71 0.73
C ASN A 113 4.99 -9.93 -0.80
N LYS A 114 4.69 -11.15 -1.26
CA LYS A 114 4.57 -11.46 -2.69
C LYS A 114 3.50 -10.61 -3.37
N ARG A 115 2.30 -10.53 -2.79
CA ARG A 115 1.22 -9.69 -3.32
C ARG A 115 1.58 -8.21 -3.39
N ILE A 116 2.25 -7.68 -2.35
CA ILE A 116 2.73 -6.29 -2.34
C ILE A 116 3.66 -6.05 -3.52
N ILE A 117 4.64 -6.95 -3.74
CA ILE A 117 5.60 -6.80 -4.83
C ILE A 117 4.92 -6.97 -6.19
N GLU A 118 4.03 -7.94 -6.35
CA GLU A 118 3.26 -8.16 -7.58
C GLU A 118 2.42 -6.93 -7.95
N HIS A 119 1.72 -6.33 -6.99
CA HIS A 119 0.99 -5.09 -7.22
C HIS A 119 1.91 -3.92 -7.58
N ALA A 120 3.04 -3.77 -6.88
CA ALA A 120 4.03 -2.74 -7.20
C ALA A 120 4.58 -2.92 -8.62
N GLN A 121 4.91 -4.14 -9.04
CA GLN A 121 5.38 -4.44 -10.39
C GLN A 121 4.30 -4.26 -11.46
N ALA A 122 3.04 -4.57 -11.15
CA ALA A 122 1.94 -4.29 -12.07
C ALA A 122 1.78 -2.78 -12.29
N MET A 123 1.78 -2.00 -11.22
CA MET A 123 1.71 -0.53 -11.29
C MET A 123 2.93 0.07 -12.00
N SER A 124 4.13 -0.47 -11.77
CA SER A 124 5.36 0.03 -12.41
C SER A 124 5.31 -0.08 -13.94
N LYS A 125 4.70 -1.13 -14.48
CA LYS A 125 4.52 -1.29 -15.92
C LYS A 125 3.56 -0.26 -16.50
N THR A 126 2.50 0.07 -15.77
CA THR A 126 1.49 1.05 -16.20
C THR A 126 2.02 2.48 -16.11
N LEU A 127 2.84 2.77 -15.10
CA LEU A 127 3.32 4.11 -14.78
C LEU A 127 4.74 4.38 -15.29
N ASP A 128 5.37 3.42 -15.99
CA ASP A 128 6.78 3.49 -16.40
C ASP A 128 7.70 3.87 -15.22
N ALA A 129 7.55 3.15 -14.11
CA ALA A 129 8.21 3.45 -12.85
C ALA A 129 9.14 2.32 -12.37
N SER A 130 10.07 2.62 -11.47
CA SER A 130 10.97 1.66 -10.85
C SER A 130 10.43 1.19 -9.50
N VAL A 131 10.61 -0.10 -9.16
CA VAL A 131 10.17 -0.66 -7.87
C VAL A 131 11.34 -0.78 -6.92
N HIS A 132 11.16 -0.25 -5.71
CA HIS A 132 12.07 -0.35 -4.58
C HIS A 132 11.45 -1.18 -3.45
N LEU A 133 12.19 -2.14 -2.92
CA LEU A 133 11.81 -2.83 -1.69
C LEU A 133 12.26 -2.01 -0.47
N VAL A 134 11.37 -1.82 0.48
CA VAL A 134 11.68 -1.17 1.76
C VAL A 134 11.24 -2.07 2.90
N ASN A 135 12.14 -2.33 3.85
CA ASN A 135 11.82 -3.03 5.09
C ASN A 135 12.35 -2.26 6.30
N ALA A 136 11.51 -2.13 7.31
CA ALA A 136 11.89 -1.68 8.65
C ALA A 136 12.06 -2.89 9.56
N TYR A 137 13.12 -2.91 10.38
CA TYR A 137 13.31 -3.96 11.38
C TYR A 137 13.50 -3.37 12.77
N PRO A 138 13.06 -4.06 13.85
CA PRO A 138 13.14 -3.53 15.20
C PRO A 138 14.58 -3.49 15.70
N SER A 139 14.85 -2.62 16.68
CA SER A 139 16.08 -2.67 17.44
C SER A 139 16.11 -3.89 18.39
N ALA A 140 17.30 -4.29 18.80
CA ALA A 140 17.46 -5.28 19.86
C ALA A 140 16.75 -4.80 21.13
N PRO A 141 16.03 -5.69 21.83
CA PRO A 141 15.32 -5.33 23.07
C PRO A 141 16.33 -5.11 24.20
N VAL A 142 16.64 -3.85 24.49
CA VAL A 142 17.62 -3.45 25.52
C VAL A 142 17.31 -3.95 26.94
N ASN A 143 16.04 -4.20 27.25
CA ASN A 143 15.63 -4.77 28.54
C ASN A 143 16.13 -6.20 28.75
N ILE A 144 16.34 -7.00 27.71
CA ILE A 144 16.90 -8.35 27.82
C ILE A 144 18.35 -8.31 28.35
N ALA A 145 19.15 -7.32 27.91
CA ALA A 145 20.52 -7.16 28.38
C ALA A 145 20.62 -6.83 29.89
N VAL A 146 19.56 -6.25 30.46
CA VAL A 146 19.48 -5.97 31.89
C VAL A 146 19.12 -7.24 32.69
N GLU A 147 18.29 -8.10 32.13
CA GLU A 147 17.85 -9.34 32.77
C GLU A 147 18.84 -10.49 32.61
N ILE A 148 19.59 -10.52 31.51
CA ILE A 148 20.58 -11.55 31.18
C ILE A 148 21.95 -10.90 30.99
N PRO A 149 22.83 -10.84 32.02
CA PRO A 149 24.12 -10.15 31.93
C PRO A 149 25.07 -10.68 30.84
N GLU A 150 24.88 -11.93 30.39
CA GLU A 150 25.70 -12.58 29.36
C GLU A 150 25.16 -12.35 27.95
N PHE A 151 24.04 -11.62 27.81
CA PHE A 151 23.43 -11.33 26.50
C PHE A 151 24.23 -10.24 25.77
N ASP A 152 24.87 -10.62 24.64
CA ASP A 152 25.56 -9.67 23.78
C ASP A 152 24.57 -8.98 22.82
N VAL A 153 24.23 -7.74 23.15
CA VAL A 153 23.30 -6.92 22.37
C VAL A 153 23.85 -6.65 20.95
N THR A 154 25.17 -6.53 20.81
CA THR A 154 25.82 -6.24 19.54
C THR A 154 25.74 -7.44 18.61
N GLU A 155 26.15 -8.62 19.11
CA GLU A 155 26.05 -9.86 18.35
C GLU A 155 24.61 -10.16 17.91
N TYR A 156 23.64 -9.95 18.81
CA TYR A 156 22.22 -10.12 18.49
C TYR A 156 21.75 -9.13 17.41
N SER A 157 22.16 -7.85 17.52
CA SER A 157 21.78 -6.82 16.53
C SER A 157 22.35 -7.13 15.15
N ASP A 158 23.61 -7.54 15.09
CA ASP A 158 24.29 -7.91 13.82
C ASP A 158 23.62 -9.15 13.19
N ALA A 159 23.29 -10.15 13.99
CA ALA A 159 22.58 -11.34 13.51
C ALA A 159 21.17 -11.01 13.00
N LEU A 160 20.45 -10.11 13.68
CA LEU A 160 19.13 -9.65 13.27
C LEU A 160 19.20 -8.87 11.94
N GLU A 161 20.12 -7.93 11.81
CA GLU A 161 20.33 -7.18 10.58
C GLU A 161 20.69 -8.12 9.42
N GLN A 162 21.64 -9.04 9.62
CA GLN A 162 22.04 -10.00 8.61
C GLN A 162 20.89 -10.93 8.18
N HIS A 163 20.02 -11.32 9.12
CA HIS A 163 18.79 -12.06 8.80
C HIS A 163 17.91 -11.27 7.82
N HIS A 164 17.62 -10.00 8.14
CA HIS A 164 16.80 -9.15 7.29
C HIS A 164 17.44 -8.89 5.92
N ILE A 165 18.76 -8.67 5.85
CA ILE A 165 19.51 -8.54 4.60
C ILE A 165 19.34 -9.79 3.72
N ASN A 166 19.54 -10.96 4.30
CA ASN A 166 19.44 -12.22 3.55
C ASN A 166 18.04 -12.47 3.01
N ARG A 167 17.02 -12.19 3.82
CA ARG A 167 15.60 -12.32 3.43
C ARG A 167 15.21 -11.30 2.34
N MET A 168 15.67 -10.05 2.47
CA MET A 168 15.47 -9.02 1.46
C MET A 168 16.12 -9.42 0.13
N ALA A 169 17.37 -9.90 0.17
CA ALA A 169 18.08 -10.37 -1.02
C ALA A 169 17.39 -11.59 -1.68
N ALA A 170 16.76 -12.46 -0.87
CA ALA A 170 15.98 -13.58 -1.40
C ALA A 170 14.75 -13.09 -2.17
N LEU A 171 13.98 -12.16 -1.60
CA LEU A 171 12.85 -11.51 -2.29
C LEU A 171 13.32 -10.77 -3.55
N GLY A 172 14.38 -10.00 -3.46
CA GLY A 172 14.94 -9.30 -4.63
C GLY A 172 15.28 -10.24 -5.77
N ARG A 173 15.90 -11.40 -5.49
CA ARG A 173 16.19 -12.42 -6.50
C ARG A 173 14.91 -13.05 -7.08
N GLU A 174 13.93 -13.37 -6.23
CA GLU A 174 12.67 -13.99 -6.66
C GLU A 174 11.91 -13.08 -7.64
N PHE A 175 11.92 -11.77 -7.41
CA PHE A 175 11.16 -10.80 -8.20
C PHE A 175 12.01 -9.97 -9.19
N GLY A 176 13.29 -10.27 -9.33
CA GLY A 176 14.18 -9.57 -10.27
C GLY A 176 14.47 -8.12 -9.87
N ILE A 177 14.42 -7.80 -8.58
CA ILE A 177 14.70 -6.45 -8.05
C ILE A 177 16.17 -6.37 -7.63
N SER A 178 16.89 -5.40 -8.21
CA SER A 178 18.32 -5.24 -7.98
C SER A 178 18.64 -4.86 -6.53
N THR A 179 19.86 -5.16 -6.07
CA THR A 179 20.32 -4.82 -4.71
C THR A 179 20.29 -3.30 -4.43
N HIS A 180 20.48 -2.47 -5.46
CA HIS A 180 20.41 -1.01 -5.34
C HIS A 180 19.00 -0.49 -5.06
N ALA A 181 17.99 -1.30 -5.39
CA ALA A 181 16.58 -1.00 -5.12
C ALA A 181 16.05 -1.72 -3.87
N GLN A 182 16.93 -2.19 -2.99
CA GLN A 182 16.59 -2.85 -1.74
C GLN A 182 17.08 -2.00 -0.57
N HIS A 183 16.16 -1.52 0.25
CA HIS A 183 16.43 -0.60 1.34
C HIS A 183 16.01 -1.23 2.66
N LEU A 184 16.92 -1.24 3.60
CA LEU A 184 16.73 -1.79 4.94
C LEU A 184 17.14 -0.73 5.97
N SER A 185 16.29 -0.50 6.96
CA SER A 185 16.62 0.39 8.07
C SER A 185 16.04 -0.11 9.38
N GLN A 186 16.82 0.08 10.44
CA GLN A 186 16.35 -0.14 11.80
C GLN A 186 15.41 0.98 12.20
N GLY A 187 14.24 0.64 12.74
CA GLY A 187 13.25 1.60 13.21
C GLY A 187 11.82 1.09 13.10
N LEU A 188 10.88 1.96 13.42
CA LEU A 188 9.46 1.68 13.28
C LEU A 188 9.00 1.89 11.82
N PRO A 189 8.15 1.01 11.27
CA PRO A 189 7.67 1.14 9.88
C PRO A 189 7.05 2.51 9.57
N GLU A 190 6.33 3.10 10.53
CA GLU A 190 5.70 4.41 10.40
C GLU A 190 6.69 5.59 10.33
N GLN A 191 7.95 5.35 10.61
CA GLN A 191 9.04 6.32 10.46
C GLN A 191 9.89 6.02 9.22
N VAL A 192 10.32 4.76 9.08
CA VAL A 192 11.22 4.29 8.03
C VAL A 192 10.58 4.39 6.64
N ILE A 193 9.32 3.94 6.48
CA ILE A 193 8.66 3.96 5.17
C ILE A 193 8.47 5.39 4.63
N PRO A 194 7.94 6.36 5.41
CA PRO A 194 7.83 7.75 4.95
C PRO A 194 9.20 8.41 4.68
N GLU A 195 10.23 8.05 5.43
CA GLU A 195 11.58 8.57 5.20
C GLU A 195 12.12 8.13 3.83
N PHE A 196 12.04 6.82 3.52
CA PHE A 196 12.42 6.33 2.18
C PHE A 196 11.51 6.86 1.09
N ALA A 197 10.21 7.03 1.33
CA ALA A 197 9.31 7.65 0.37
C ALA A 197 9.77 9.08 0.00
N LYS A 198 10.22 9.84 0.98
CA LYS A 198 10.77 11.17 0.75
C LYS A 198 12.15 11.13 0.09
N GLN A 199 13.06 10.23 0.51
CA GLN A 199 14.41 10.12 -0.05
C GLN A 199 14.42 9.71 -1.53
N LEU A 200 13.50 8.82 -1.89
CA LEU A 200 13.36 8.29 -3.25
C LEU A 200 12.43 9.16 -4.12
N ASP A 201 11.81 10.18 -3.54
CA ASP A 201 10.73 10.94 -4.19
C ASP A 201 9.65 10.01 -4.74
N ALA A 202 9.20 9.08 -3.90
CA ALA A 202 8.33 7.99 -4.32
C ALA A 202 6.90 8.48 -4.57
N GLU A 203 6.36 8.14 -5.74
CA GLU A 203 5.00 8.48 -6.17
C GLU A 203 3.95 7.55 -5.56
N LEU A 204 4.33 6.31 -5.32
CA LEU A 204 3.42 5.28 -4.82
C LEU A 204 4.10 4.45 -3.73
N VAL A 205 3.37 4.20 -2.66
CA VAL A 205 3.75 3.24 -1.62
C VAL A 205 2.72 2.10 -1.59
N VAL A 206 3.16 0.88 -1.86
CA VAL A 206 2.37 -0.33 -1.77
C VAL A 206 2.71 -1.04 -0.46
N LEU A 207 1.73 -1.24 0.39
CA LEU A 207 1.91 -1.86 1.71
C LEU A 207 0.72 -2.72 2.11
N GLY A 208 0.96 -3.66 3.03
CA GLY A 208 -0.10 -4.42 3.68
C GLY A 208 -0.77 -3.61 4.78
N THR A 209 -2.09 -3.68 4.89
CA THR A 209 -2.83 -2.89 5.88
C THR A 209 -2.83 -3.55 7.26
N ILE A 210 -3.40 -4.73 7.41
CA ILE A 210 -3.48 -5.42 8.70
C ILE A 210 -3.31 -6.91 8.46
N GLY A 211 -2.28 -7.49 9.05
CA GLY A 211 -2.15 -8.95 9.16
C GLY A 211 -3.18 -9.49 10.14
N ARG A 212 -4.40 -9.76 9.68
CA ARG A 212 -5.41 -10.42 10.52
C ARG A 212 -5.16 -11.92 10.49
N THR A 213 -4.90 -12.50 11.63
CA THR A 213 -4.75 -13.94 11.82
C THR A 213 -5.80 -14.45 12.78
N GLY A 214 -6.41 -15.59 12.46
CA GLY A 214 -7.33 -16.31 13.33
C GLY A 214 -8.65 -15.57 13.60
N ILE A 215 -9.16 -15.70 14.83
CA ILE A 215 -10.48 -15.20 15.28
C ILE A 215 -10.61 -13.67 15.17
N SER A 216 -9.49 -12.94 15.12
CA SER A 216 -9.47 -11.49 14.93
C SER A 216 -9.82 -11.04 13.49
N ALA A 217 -9.99 -11.96 12.57
CA ALA A 217 -10.34 -11.69 11.17
C ALA A 217 -11.84 -11.70 10.89
N ALA A 218 -12.66 -12.00 11.91
CA ALA A 218 -14.12 -12.05 11.81
C ALA A 218 -14.75 -10.69 12.13
#